data_4c2a1a101c11c68bfa031cb234c1f10d
#
_entry.id   4c2a1a101c11c68bfa031cb234c1f10d
#
_cell.length_a   1.000
_cell.length_b   1.000
_cell.length_c   1.000
_cell.angle_alpha   90.00
_cell.angle_beta   90.00
_cell.angle_gamma   90.00
#
_symmetry.space_group_name_H-M   'P 1'
#
loop_
_entity.id
_entity.type
_entity.pdbx_description
1 polymer ?
#
loop_
_entity_poly.entity_id
_entity_poly.type
_entity_poly.pdbx_seq_one_letter_code
_entity_poly.pdbx_strand_id
1 'polypeptide(L)'
;MFLFEGENTMYIKEAVVNNQVGLHARPATFFIQKANEFKSSIWVEKDERRVNAKSLLGVLSIGIVKGTAINLIADGPDEKESVEALIELISSNFSE
;
A
#
# COMPACT_ATOMS: atom_id res chain seq x y z
N MET A 1 -0.45 19.61 25.84
CA MET A 1 -0.70 19.18 25.44
C MET A 1 -0.95 18.69 24.77
N PHE A 2 -0.76 18.69 24.57
CA PHE A 2 -1.02 18.16 24.01
C PHE A 2 -1.27 17.49 23.29
N LEU A 3 -1.23 17.15 23.08
CA LEU A 3 -1.44 16.68 22.42
C LEU A 3 -2.06 16.22 21.53
N PHE A 4 -2.39 15.96 21.27
CA PHE A 4 -3.09 15.53 20.28
C PHE A 4 -2.53 14.71 19.32
N GLU A 5 -1.58 14.24 19.56
CA GLU A 5 -0.91 13.34 18.74
C GLU A 5 -1.74 12.19 18.33
N GLY A 6 -2.60 11.75 19.14
CA GLY A 6 -3.42 10.61 18.80
C GLY A 6 -4.31 10.83 17.60
N GLU A 7 -4.67 12.06 17.38
CA GLU A 7 -5.60 12.30 16.35
C GLU A 7 -5.04 12.34 15.00
N ASN A 8 -3.75 12.37 14.88
CA ASN A 8 -3.13 12.47 13.58
C ASN A 8 -2.36 11.26 13.19
N THR A 9 -2.58 10.16 13.89
CA THR A 9 -1.81 8.98 13.56
C THR A 9 -2.33 8.38 12.29
N MET A 10 -1.41 7.98 11.46
CA MET A 10 -1.69 7.16 10.30
C MET A 10 -1.36 5.73 10.66
N TYR A 11 -1.89 4.79 9.91
CA TYR A 11 -1.55 3.40 10.08
C TYR A 11 -0.48 3.06 9.05
N ILE A 12 0.67 2.59 9.54
CA ILE A 12 1.82 2.33 8.66
C ILE A 12 2.35 0.95 8.93
N LYS A 13 2.56 0.18 7.86
CA LYS A 13 3.20 -1.12 7.97
C LYS A 13 4.12 -1.38 6.80
N GLU A 14 5.20 -2.07 7.08
CA GLU A 14 6.14 -2.46 6.05
C GLU A 14 5.74 -3.82 5.48
N ALA A 15 5.95 -4.01 4.19
CA ALA A 15 5.70 -5.27 3.53
C ALA A 15 6.79 -5.50 2.49
N VAL A 16 7.08 -6.77 2.20
CA VAL A 16 8.05 -7.12 1.16
C VAL A 16 7.29 -7.79 0.03
N VAL A 17 7.48 -7.28 -1.17
CA VAL A 17 6.81 -7.80 -2.35
C VAL A 17 7.66 -8.95 -2.90
N ASN A 18 7.13 -10.17 -2.84
CA ASN A 18 7.91 -11.35 -3.18
C ASN A 18 7.42 -12.12 -4.40
N ASN A 19 6.37 -11.65 -5.06
CA ASN A 19 5.90 -12.34 -6.26
C ASN A 19 6.90 -12.11 -7.40
N GLN A 20 6.89 -13.01 -8.37
CA GLN A 20 7.90 -13.05 -9.42
C GLN A 20 8.08 -11.73 -10.16
N VAL A 21 6.98 -11.07 -10.49
CA VAL A 21 7.05 -9.88 -11.32
C VAL A 21 6.91 -8.56 -10.55
N GLY A 22 6.81 -8.64 -9.21
CA GLY A 22 6.63 -7.42 -8.43
C GLY A 22 5.30 -6.76 -8.74
N LEU A 23 5.24 -5.45 -8.54
CA LEU A 23 4.02 -4.68 -8.85
C LEU A 23 4.10 -4.18 -10.28
N HIS A 24 4.04 -5.10 -11.21
CA HIS A 24 3.95 -4.80 -12.62
C HIS A 24 2.49 -4.92 -13.02
N ALA A 25 2.19 -4.96 -14.29
CA ALA A 25 0.85 -4.75 -14.82
C ALA A 25 -0.28 -5.44 -14.05
N ARG A 26 -0.31 -6.77 -14.04
CA ARG A 26 -1.47 -7.47 -13.46
C ARG A 26 -1.52 -7.40 -11.96
N PRO A 27 -0.42 -7.66 -11.23
CA PRO A 27 -0.44 -7.48 -9.78
C PRO A 27 -0.75 -6.05 -9.37
N ALA A 28 -0.26 -5.06 -10.12
CA ALA A 28 -0.56 -3.67 -9.79
C ALA A 28 -2.05 -3.39 -9.93
N THR A 29 -2.70 -3.99 -10.94
CA THR A 29 -4.13 -3.81 -11.10
C THR A 29 -4.89 -4.37 -9.91
N PHE A 30 -4.54 -5.57 -9.45
CA PHE A 30 -5.18 -6.14 -8.27
C PHE A 30 -4.94 -5.27 -7.05
N PHE A 31 -3.72 -4.74 -6.92
CA PHE A 31 -3.34 -3.91 -5.79
C PHE A 31 -4.21 -2.65 -5.73
N ILE A 32 -4.33 -1.92 -6.84
CA ILE A 32 -5.10 -0.69 -6.83
C ILE A 32 -6.59 -0.97 -6.72
N GLN A 33 -7.08 -2.08 -7.25
CA GLN A 33 -8.48 -2.43 -7.07
C GLN A 33 -8.79 -2.67 -5.60
N LYS A 34 -7.91 -3.38 -4.91
CA LYS A 34 -8.09 -3.62 -3.48
C LYS A 34 -8.04 -2.29 -2.71
N ALA A 35 -7.08 -1.44 -3.03
CA ALA A 35 -6.94 -0.16 -2.34
C ALA A 35 -8.20 0.70 -2.53
N ASN A 36 -8.81 0.62 -3.71
CA ASN A 36 -9.99 1.43 -3.99
C ASN A 36 -11.24 0.95 -3.29
N GLU A 37 -11.20 -0.21 -2.62
CA GLU A 37 -12.34 -0.68 -1.84
C GLU A 37 -12.49 0.08 -0.53
N PHE A 38 -11.49 0.85 -0.15
CA PHE A 38 -11.47 1.52 1.15
C PHE A 38 -11.58 3.03 1.00
N LYS A 39 -12.10 3.66 2.05
CA LYS A 39 -12.31 5.10 2.04
C LYS A 39 -11.08 5.89 2.39
N SER A 40 -10.18 5.29 3.17
CA SER A 40 -8.97 5.98 3.61
C SER A 40 -8.09 6.35 2.42
N SER A 41 -7.31 7.40 2.61
CA SER A 41 -6.22 7.70 1.69
C SER A 41 -5.13 6.67 1.94
N ILE A 42 -4.55 6.14 0.89
CA ILE A 42 -3.54 5.09 1.01
C ILE A 42 -2.36 5.42 0.11
N TRP A 43 -1.16 5.28 0.67
CA TRP A 43 0.07 5.54 -0.08
C TRP A 43 0.99 4.36 -0.01
N VAL A 44 1.81 4.20 -1.05
CA VAL A 44 2.92 3.26 -1.07
C VAL A 44 4.19 4.08 -1.09
N GLU A 45 5.12 3.74 -0.21
CA GLU A 45 6.39 4.45 -0.15
C GLU A 45 7.53 3.49 -0.36
N LYS A 46 8.46 3.88 -1.24
CA LYS A 46 9.67 3.14 -1.50
C LYS A 46 10.80 4.14 -1.67
N ASP A 47 11.87 4.00 -0.87
CA ASP A 47 13.06 4.86 -1.02
C ASP A 47 12.70 6.34 -1.01
N GLU A 48 11.88 6.73 -0.08
CA GLU A 48 11.48 8.13 0.12
C GLU A 48 10.56 8.68 -0.96
N ARG A 49 10.12 7.84 -1.88
CA ARG A 49 9.11 8.24 -2.86
C ARG A 49 7.76 7.68 -2.42
N ARG A 50 6.80 8.54 -2.36
CA ARG A 50 5.45 8.19 -1.91
C ARG A 50 4.47 8.42 -3.04
N VAL A 51 3.65 7.42 -3.35
CA VAL A 51 2.67 7.52 -4.43
C VAL A 51 1.31 7.08 -3.91
N ASN A 52 0.28 7.52 -4.60
CA ASN A 52 -1.09 7.15 -4.26
C ASN A 52 -1.34 5.69 -4.62
N ALA A 53 -1.69 4.88 -3.62
CA ALA A 53 -1.92 3.45 -3.84
C ALA A 53 -3.14 3.16 -4.71
N LYS A 54 -3.99 4.16 -4.93
CA LYS A 54 -5.19 4.00 -5.75
C LYS A 54 -4.95 4.40 -7.20
N SER A 55 -3.72 4.80 -7.54
CA SER A 55 -3.37 5.26 -8.88
C SER A 55 -2.47 4.23 -9.56
N LEU A 56 -2.93 3.67 -10.66
CA LEU A 56 -2.14 2.70 -11.40
C LEU A 56 -0.83 3.31 -11.87
N LEU A 57 -0.89 4.50 -12.44
CA LEU A 57 0.32 5.15 -12.90
C LEU A 57 1.28 5.43 -11.75
N GLY A 58 0.74 5.84 -10.60
CA GLY A 58 1.57 6.08 -9.42
C GLY A 58 2.29 4.83 -8.98
N VAL A 59 1.54 3.74 -8.83
CA VAL A 59 2.13 2.49 -8.35
C VAL A 59 3.18 1.96 -9.33
N LEU A 60 2.89 2.03 -10.64
CA LEU A 60 3.85 1.55 -11.61
C LEU A 60 5.10 2.41 -11.68
N SER A 61 4.99 3.68 -11.33
CA SER A 61 6.08 4.63 -11.51
C SER A 61 7.26 4.41 -10.57
N ILE A 62 7.06 3.74 -9.43
CA ILE A 62 8.14 3.61 -8.47
C ILE A 62 8.89 2.29 -8.58
N GLY A 63 8.54 1.46 -9.55
CA GLY A 63 9.38 0.32 -9.89
C GLY A 63 9.52 -0.72 -8.78
N ILE A 64 8.43 -1.24 -8.24
CA ILE A 64 8.46 -2.23 -7.18
C ILE A 64 8.66 -3.60 -7.81
N VAL A 65 9.80 -4.21 -7.50
CA VAL A 65 10.18 -5.52 -8.05
C VAL A 65 10.23 -6.54 -6.93
N LYS A 66 10.42 -7.80 -7.29
CA LYS A 66 10.53 -8.87 -6.30
C LYS A 66 11.62 -8.54 -5.29
N GLY A 67 11.32 -8.69 -4.03
CA GLY A 67 12.26 -8.43 -2.94
C GLY A 67 12.25 -7.00 -2.44
N THR A 68 11.43 -6.13 -3.02
CA THR A 68 11.37 -4.73 -2.60
C THR A 68 10.58 -4.60 -1.31
N ALA A 69 11.15 -3.89 -0.34
CA ALA A 69 10.44 -3.52 0.88
C ALA A 69 9.72 -2.20 0.63
N ILE A 70 8.47 -2.15 1.00
CA ILE A 70 7.67 -0.94 0.85
C ILE A 70 6.96 -0.63 2.16
N ASN A 71 6.58 0.62 2.34
CA ASN A 71 5.72 1.01 3.44
C ASN A 71 4.33 1.29 2.89
N LEU A 72 3.34 0.72 3.56
CA LEU A 72 1.94 1.00 3.26
C LEU A 72 1.43 1.94 4.33
N ILE A 73 0.91 3.07 3.90
CA ILE A 73 0.49 4.14 4.80
C ILE A 73 -0.96 4.47 4.51
N ALA A 74 -1.78 4.52 5.54
CA ALA A 74 -3.19 4.86 5.35
C ALA A 74 -3.65 5.85 6.40
N ASP A 75 -4.56 6.71 6.00
CA ASP A 75 -5.11 7.74 6.87
C ASP A 75 -6.59 7.86 6.55
N GLY A 76 -7.44 7.48 7.51
CA GLY A 76 -8.88 7.57 7.31
C GLY A 76 -9.64 6.59 8.19
N PRO A 77 -10.94 6.50 7.97
CA PRO A 77 -11.81 5.72 8.88
C PRO A 77 -11.54 4.23 8.85
N ASP A 78 -11.05 3.68 7.75
CA ASP A 78 -10.76 2.26 7.65
C ASP A 78 -9.27 2.02 7.37
N GLU A 79 -8.41 2.87 7.93
CA GLU A 79 -6.98 2.82 7.61
C GLU A 79 -6.34 1.49 7.98
N LYS A 80 -6.69 0.93 9.13
CA LYS A 80 -6.09 -0.34 9.54
C LYS A 80 -6.54 -1.47 8.62
N GLU A 81 -7.83 -1.53 8.36
CA GLU A 81 -8.38 -2.57 7.51
C GLU A 81 -7.79 -2.51 6.10
N SER A 82 -7.57 -1.29 5.60
CA SER A 82 -7.05 -1.13 4.25
C SER A 82 -5.63 -1.65 4.14
N VAL A 83 -4.77 -1.31 5.10
CA VAL A 83 -3.38 -1.75 5.07
C VAL A 83 -3.30 -3.25 5.26
N GLU A 84 -4.08 -3.81 6.19
CA GLU A 84 -4.06 -5.25 6.42
C GLU A 84 -4.53 -6.02 5.19
N ALA A 85 -5.54 -5.49 4.49
CA ALA A 85 -6.02 -6.15 3.27
C ALA A 85 -4.95 -6.13 2.18
N LEU A 86 -4.22 -5.04 2.05
CA LEU A 86 -3.16 -4.96 1.06
C LEU A 86 -1.99 -5.87 1.43
N ILE A 87 -1.67 -5.97 2.72
CA ILE A 87 -0.63 -6.88 3.16
C ILE A 87 -1.03 -8.33 2.86
N GLU A 88 -2.28 -8.67 3.08
CA GLU A 88 -2.75 -10.01 2.79
C GLU A 88 -2.63 -10.32 1.30
N LEU A 89 -2.99 -9.36 0.46
CA LEU A 89 -2.88 -9.53 -0.98
C LEU A 89 -1.42 -9.76 -1.39
N ILE A 90 -0.51 -8.98 -0.82
CA ILE A 90 0.90 -9.10 -1.10
C ILE A 90 1.43 -10.45 -0.64
N SER A 91 1.07 -10.88 0.58
CA SER A 91 1.61 -12.13 1.11
C SER A 91 1.04 -13.35 0.41
N SER A 92 -0.09 -13.22 -0.24
CA SER A 92 -0.64 -14.31 -1.05
C SER A 92 -0.10 -14.29 -2.48
N ASN A 93 0.86 -13.43 -2.75
CA ASN A 93 1.44 -13.23 -4.08
C ASN A 93 0.39 -12.84 -5.10
N PHE A 94 -0.56 -12.01 -4.64
CA PHE A 94 -1.62 -11.47 -5.48
C PHE A 94 -2.55 -12.54 -6.03
N SER A 95 -2.72 -13.60 -5.27
CA SER A 95 -3.74 -14.61 -5.59
C SER A 95 -5.11 -14.02 -5.33
N GLU A 96 -6.08 -14.44 -6.10
CA GLU A 96 -7.44 -13.96 -5.96
C GLU A 96 -8.28 -14.83 -5.07
#